data_c6d2623b6e71a7f3241c6996c0f4ee54
#
_entry.id   c6d2623b6e71a7f3241c6996c0f4ee54
#
_cell.length_a   1.000
_cell.length_b   1.000
_cell.length_c   1.000
_cell.angle_alpha   90.00
_cell.angle_beta   90.00
_cell.angle_gamma   90.00
#
_symmetry.space_group_name_H-M   'P 1'
#
loop_
_entity.id
_entity.type
_entity.pdbx_description
1 polymer ?
#
loop_
_entity_poly.entity_id
_entity_poly.type
_entity_poly.pdbx_seq_one_letter_code
_entity_poly.pdbx_strand_id
1 'polypeptide(L)'
;MTKKYDITLYGFGYVGQAVWRFLRGHYQIQVFDPYYQGQPVEGAEIGKNKKVVAKTRYAVVCVPTPMRKDNTCDTSIVEDVIKNSNHDYYLIKSTIVPGTTERLVKNTKKKIAFSPEYIGEGKYEIPFWKDMPHPTDMKLHNFHIFGGSRTVTKKWVEVWQRVAGWSPIFAQTDSTTAELVKYMENSFLATKKIFCDEFYNIAESLGVDYNELKELWLLDGRMGRSMTLIYPESRGFDGKCLPKDVNAIVKRVEEEGYNPALLKQVLNSNKKFRDETLP
;
A
#
# COMPACT_ATOMS: atom_id res chain seq x y z
N MET A 1 1.97 22.49 30.50
CA MET A 1 0.80 22.31 29.60
C MET A 1 0.92 20.99 28.87
N THR A 2 -0.06 20.09 28.98
CA THR A 2 -0.07 18.83 28.23
C THR A 2 -0.20 19.13 26.76
N LYS A 3 0.75 18.63 25.93
CA LYS A 3 0.74 18.81 24.47
C LYS A 3 -0.55 18.20 23.91
N LYS A 4 -1.37 19.00 23.23
CA LYS A 4 -2.63 18.54 22.64
C LYS A 4 -2.36 18.07 21.22
N TYR A 5 -2.68 16.80 20.93
CA TYR A 5 -2.53 16.21 19.60
C TYR A 5 -3.88 16.12 18.88
N ASP A 6 -3.87 16.29 17.56
CA ASP A 6 -5.04 16.15 16.68
C ASP A 6 -5.16 14.72 16.14
N ILE A 7 -4.01 14.12 15.81
CA ILE A 7 -3.90 12.82 15.14
C ILE A 7 -2.93 11.91 15.89
N THR A 8 -3.29 10.65 16.05
CA THR A 8 -2.36 9.57 16.43
C THR A 8 -2.01 8.76 15.20
N LEU A 9 -0.72 8.58 14.93
CA LEU A 9 -0.19 7.74 13.88
C LEU A 9 0.40 6.46 14.49
N TYR A 10 -0.17 5.32 14.13
CA TYR A 10 0.29 3.99 14.52
C TYR A 10 1.12 3.37 13.41
N GLY A 11 2.38 3.03 13.71
CA GLY A 11 3.37 2.54 12.75
C GLY A 11 4.12 3.67 12.04
N PHE A 12 5.47 3.57 12.00
CA PHE A 12 6.35 4.60 11.44
C PHE A 12 7.34 4.04 10.41
N GLY A 13 6.90 3.01 9.65
CA GLY A 13 7.57 2.51 8.46
C GLY A 13 7.43 3.49 7.28
N TYR A 14 7.67 3.04 6.05
CA TYR A 14 7.60 3.87 4.83
C TYR A 14 6.29 4.65 4.72
N VAL A 15 5.16 3.96 4.84
CA VAL A 15 3.82 4.57 4.74
C VAL A 15 3.58 5.55 5.88
N GLY A 16 3.90 5.16 7.12
CA GLY A 16 3.73 6.02 8.30
C GLY A 16 4.54 7.31 8.19
N GLN A 17 5.79 7.23 7.76
CA GLN A 17 6.64 8.41 7.54
C GLN A 17 6.10 9.32 6.44
N ALA A 18 5.59 8.77 5.33
CA ALA A 18 5.01 9.56 4.27
C ALA A 18 3.72 10.27 4.73
N VAL A 19 2.84 9.58 5.45
CA VAL A 19 1.65 10.18 6.08
C VAL A 19 2.03 11.27 7.06
N TRP A 20 3.05 11.04 7.89
CA TRP A 20 3.52 12.04 8.85
C TRP A 20 4.07 13.29 8.15
N ARG A 21 4.93 13.13 7.11
CA ARG A 21 5.44 14.26 6.32
C ARG A 21 4.30 15.03 5.65
N PHE A 22 3.29 14.34 5.15
CA PHE A 22 2.13 14.93 4.52
C PHE A 22 1.32 15.79 5.50
N LEU A 23 1.07 15.31 6.72
CA LEU A 23 0.15 15.93 7.68
C LEU A 23 0.81 16.94 8.64
N ARG A 24 2.13 16.82 8.94
CA ARG A 24 2.81 17.53 10.03
C ARG A 24 2.74 19.07 9.99
N GLY A 25 2.56 19.65 8.82
CA GLY A 25 2.46 21.10 8.64
C GLY A 25 1.10 21.68 9.02
N HIS A 26 0.09 20.84 9.20
CA HIS A 26 -1.30 21.24 9.43
C HIS A 26 -1.93 20.66 10.71
N TYR A 27 -1.31 19.61 11.28
CA TYR A 27 -1.82 18.88 12.44
C TYR A 27 -0.71 18.59 13.45
N GLN A 28 -1.06 18.60 14.73
CA GLN A 28 -0.21 18.08 15.79
C GLN A 28 -0.34 16.56 15.85
N ILE A 29 0.75 15.86 15.56
CA ILE A 29 0.74 14.39 15.40
C ILE A 29 1.56 13.76 16.52
N GLN A 30 0.97 12.85 17.29
CA GLN A 30 1.74 11.89 18.06
C GLN A 30 1.97 10.61 17.24
N VAL A 31 3.19 10.10 17.27
CA VAL A 31 3.57 8.87 16.59
C VAL A 31 3.74 7.76 17.62
N PHE A 32 3.17 6.60 17.37
CA PHE A 32 3.37 5.43 18.20
C PHE A 32 3.86 4.26 17.34
N ASP A 33 5.08 3.81 17.61
CA ASP A 33 5.66 2.61 17.01
C ASP A 33 6.65 1.96 18.01
N PRO A 34 6.23 0.90 18.72
CA PRO A 34 7.07 0.27 19.75
C PRO A 34 8.29 -0.46 19.17
N TYR A 35 8.26 -0.79 17.88
CA TYR A 35 9.30 -1.58 17.22
C TYR A 35 10.16 -0.74 16.25
N TYR A 36 9.97 0.57 16.21
CA TYR A 36 10.75 1.43 15.31
C TYR A 36 12.25 1.37 15.63
N GLN A 37 13.03 0.96 14.63
CA GLN A 37 14.49 0.86 14.67
C GLN A 37 15.17 1.73 13.60
N GLY A 38 14.38 2.56 12.88
CA GLY A 38 14.93 3.44 11.84
C GLY A 38 15.71 4.62 12.41
N GLN A 39 16.37 5.35 11.51
CA GLN A 39 17.07 6.58 11.88
C GLN A 39 16.11 7.63 12.43
N PRO A 40 16.56 8.51 13.34
CA PRO A 40 15.75 9.63 13.79
C PRO A 40 15.21 10.45 12.61
N VAL A 41 13.94 10.81 12.68
CA VAL A 41 13.30 11.68 11.68
C VAL A 41 13.08 13.04 12.32
N GLU A 42 13.67 14.08 11.74
CA GLU A 42 13.62 15.43 12.28
C GLU A 42 12.18 15.90 12.51
N GLY A 43 11.90 16.31 13.75
CA GLY A 43 10.58 16.75 14.19
C GLY A 43 9.57 15.66 14.51
N ALA A 44 9.93 14.37 14.42
CA ALA A 44 9.09 13.26 14.83
C ALA A 44 9.49 12.73 16.21
N GLU A 45 8.56 12.79 17.17
CA GLU A 45 8.70 12.15 18.48
C GLU A 45 7.98 10.79 18.44
N ILE A 46 8.74 9.68 18.45
CA ILE A 46 8.18 8.33 18.31
C ILE A 46 8.02 7.71 19.70
N GLY A 47 6.78 7.58 20.14
CA GLY A 47 6.42 6.93 21.40
C GLY A 47 6.49 5.40 21.27
N LYS A 48 7.10 4.75 22.27
CA LYS A 48 7.19 3.27 22.34
C LYS A 48 6.28 2.67 23.42
N ASN A 49 5.73 3.48 24.31
CA ASN A 49 4.87 3.03 25.41
C ASN A 49 3.39 3.26 25.10
N LYS A 50 2.63 2.18 24.92
CA LYS A 50 1.19 2.21 24.62
C LYS A 50 0.36 2.93 25.69
N LYS A 51 0.79 2.92 26.96
CA LYS A 51 0.08 3.57 28.09
C LYS A 51 0.13 5.11 28.03
N VAL A 52 1.01 5.69 27.21
CA VAL A 52 1.21 7.14 27.08
C VAL A 52 0.53 7.72 25.85
N VAL A 53 -0.12 6.88 25.02
CA VAL A 53 -0.81 7.36 23.82
C VAL A 53 -2.07 8.10 24.22
N ALA A 54 -2.08 9.42 24.02
CA ALA A 54 -3.22 10.25 24.32
C ALA A 54 -4.39 9.98 23.36
N LYS A 55 -5.62 10.10 23.86
CA LYS A 55 -6.81 10.09 22.99
C LYS A 55 -6.74 11.29 22.04
N THR A 56 -6.87 11.05 20.74
CA THR A 56 -7.01 12.08 19.70
C THR A 56 -8.33 11.91 18.97
N ARG A 57 -8.71 12.92 18.21
CA ARG A 57 -9.91 12.80 17.35
C ARG A 57 -9.70 11.80 16.23
N TYR A 58 -8.50 11.76 15.64
CA TYR A 58 -8.17 10.96 14.48
C TYR A 58 -7.03 9.98 14.78
N ALA A 59 -7.13 8.78 14.24
CA ALA A 59 -6.05 7.79 14.26
C ALA A 59 -5.79 7.26 12.85
N VAL A 60 -4.52 7.28 12.41
CA VAL A 60 -4.09 6.66 11.15
C VAL A 60 -3.28 5.42 11.48
N VAL A 61 -3.62 4.29 10.86
CA VAL A 61 -3.02 2.98 11.13
C VAL A 61 -2.19 2.54 9.93
N CYS A 62 -0.85 2.54 10.10
CA CYS A 62 0.17 2.21 9.10
C CYS A 62 1.08 1.07 9.59
N VAL A 63 0.52 0.13 10.36
CA VAL A 63 1.27 -0.98 10.94
C VAL A 63 1.50 -2.11 9.93
N PRO A 64 2.51 -2.98 10.13
CA PRO A 64 2.77 -4.11 9.24
C PRO A 64 1.59 -5.10 9.17
N THR A 65 1.41 -5.70 7.99
CA THR A 65 0.49 -6.81 7.74
C THR A 65 1.25 -7.91 6.99
N PRO A 66 2.09 -8.69 7.68
CA PRO A 66 2.95 -9.67 7.03
C PRO A 66 2.16 -10.84 6.44
N MET A 67 2.76 -11.55 5.49
CA MET A 67 2.25 -12.82 5.00
C MET A 67 2.46 -13.91 6.04
N ARG A 68 1.43 -14.70 6.31
CA ARG A 68 1.51 -15.91 7.14
C ARG A 68 2.08 -17.09 6.34
N LYS A 69 2.43 -18.16 7.03
CA LYS A 69 2.95 -19.39 6.39
C LYS A 69 1.95 -20.06 5.43
N ASP A 70 0.66 -19.84 5.63
CA ASP A 70 -0.43 -20.32 4.77
C ASP A 70 -0.76 -19.38 3.61
N ASN A 71 0.08 -18.37 3.36
CA ASN A 71 -0.07 -17.32 2.36
C ASN A 71 -1.24 -16.37 2.60
N THR A 72 -1.84 -16.35 3.79
CA THR A 72 -2.82 -15.34 4.16
C THR A 72 -2.15 -14.06 4.68
N CYS A 73 -2.89 -12.95 4.66
CA CYS A 73 -2.42 -11.68 5.22
C CYS A 73 -2.70 -11.63 6.72
N ASP A 74 -1.69 -11.35 7.54
CA ASP A 74 -1.86 -11.17 8.98
C ASP A 74 -2.35 -9.76 9.31
N THR A 75 -3.61 -9.63 9.68
CA THR A 75 -4.24 -8.37 10.10
C THR A 75 -4.26 -8.15 11.61
N SER A 76 -3.67 -9.06 12.40
CA SER A 76 -3.78 -9.08 13.87
C SER A 76 -3.30 -7.77 14.52
N ILE A 77 -2.22 -7.16 14.02
CA ILE A 77 -1.69 -5.89 14.55
C ILE A 77 -2.68 -4.74 14.29
N VAL A 78 -3.28 -4.68 13.09
CA VAL A 78 -4.33 -3.69 12.75
C VAL A 78 -5.51 -3.86 13.68
N GLU A 79 -5.96 -5.10 13.87
CA GLU A 79 -7.09 -5.42 14.76
C GLU A 79 -6.81 -5.05 16.21
N ASP A 80 -5.58 -5.31 16.72
CA ASP A 80 -5.19 -4.93 18.07
C ASP A 80 -5.23 -3.42 18.26
N VAL A 81 -4.69 -2.65 17.31
CA VAL A 81 -4.75 -1.19 17.36
C VAL A 81 -6.18 -0.70 17.38
N ILE A 82 -7.04 -1.20 16.48
CA ILE A 82 -8.44 -0.80 16.41
C ILE A 82 -9.21 -1.18 17.70
N LYS A 83 -9.02 -2.40 18.21
CA LYS A 83 -9.75 -2.88 19.41
C LYS A 83 -9.32 -2.14 20.68
N ASN A 84 -8.00 -1.94 20.85
CA ASN A 84 -7.40 -1.55 22.12
C ASN A 84 -7.00 -0.06 22.21
N SER A 85 -7.34 0.78 21.22
CA SER A 85 -7.17 2.23 21.29
C SER A 85 -8.53 2.95 21.31
N ASN A 86 -8.55 4.22 21.69
CA ASN A 86 -9.78 4.99 21.78
C ASN A 86 -9.66 6.35 21.07
N HIS A 87 -10.14 6.39 19.83
CA HIS A 87 -10.20 7.59 18.98
C HIS A 87 -11.59 7.72 18.36
N ASP A 88 -11.95 8.92 17.89
CA ASP A 88 -13.29 9.14 17.34
C ASP A 88 -13.38 8.59 15.89
N TYR A 89 -12.29 8.68 15.11
CA TYR A 89 -12.21 8.23 13.71
C TYR A 89 -10.91 7.50 13.44
N TYR A 90 -10.98 6.39 12.71
CA TYR A 90 -9.82 5.59 12.29
C TYR A 90 -9.70 5.57 10.77
N LEU A 91 -8.47 5.68 10.26
CA LEU A 91 -8.10 5.43 8.88
C LEU A 91 -7.07 4.32 8.81
N ILE A 92 -7.41 3.21 8.20
CA ILE A 92 -6.47 2.11 7.94
C ILE A 92 -5.80 2.39 6.59
N LYS A 93 -4.47 2.46 6.60
CA LYS A 93 -3.62 2.55 5.40
C LYS A 93 -2.78 1.28 5.20
N SER A 94 -2.69 0.42 6.20
CA SER A 94 -2.12 -0.92 6.06
C SER A 94 -2.93 -1.73 5.06
N THR A 95 -2.29 -2.42 4.12
CA THR A 95 -3.00 -3.32 3.19
C THR A 95 -3.63 -4.47 3.97
N ILE A 96 -4.94 -4.60 3.88
CA ILE A 96 -5.75 -5.60 4.58
C ILE A 96 -6.68 -6.30 3.59
N VAL A 97 -7.04 -7.54 3.89
CA VAL A 97 -7.87 -8.38 3.03
C VAL A 97 -9.27 -7.78 2.85
N PRO A 98 -9.84 -7.77 1.62
CA PRO A 98 -11.17 -7.23 1.35
C PRO A 98 -12.25 -7.76 2.29
N GLY A 99 -13.05 -6.83 2.88
CA GLY A 99 -14.05 -7.10 3.90
C GLY A 99 -13.57 -6.93 5.35
N THR A 100 -12.28 -6.68 5.58
CA THR A 100 -11.70 -6.52 6.93
C THR A 100 -12.23 -5.29 7.64
N THR A 101 -12.30 -4.13 6.98
CA THR A 101 -12.80 -2.90 7.58
C THR A 101 -14.26 -3.04 8.00
N GLU A 102 -15.10 -3.63 7.15
CA GLU A 102 -16.51 -3.85 7.45
C GLU A 102 -16.69 -4.77 8.67
N ARG A 103 -15.93 -5.87 8.71
CA ARG A 103 -15.90 -6.79 9.86
C ARG A 103 -15.48 -6.06 11.15
N LEU A 104 -14.45 -5.21 11.09
CA LEU A 104 -14.00 -4.43 12.25
C LEU A 104 -15.04 -3.41 12.70
N VAL A 105 -15.70 -2.71 11.78
CA VAL A 105 -16.82 -1.80 12.10
C VAL A 105 -17.96 -2.56 12.79
N LYS A 106 -18.36 -3.70 12.24
CA LYS A 106 -19.42 -4.55 12.81
C LYS A 106 -19.10 -4.98 14.25
N ASN A 107 -17.84 -5.41 14.49
CA ASN A 107 -17.41 -5.99 15.76
C ASN A 107 -17.12 -4.93 16.84
N THR A 108 -16.61 -3.75 16.46
CA THR A 108 -16.15 -2.74 17.42
C THR A 108 -17.08 -1.53 17.54
N LYS A 109 -18.00 -1.36 16.58
CA LYS A 109 -18.87 -0.19 16.43
C LYS A 109 -18.11 1.14 16.26
N LYS A 110 -16.81 1.08 15.93
CA LYS A 110 -15.96 2.24 15.72
C LYS A 110 -16.14 2.82 14.31
N LYS A 111 -15.82 4.11 14.17
CA LYS A 111 -15.88 4.83 12.88
C LYS A 111 -14.58 4.62 12.13
N ILE A 112 -14.54 3.63 11.28
CA ILE A 112 -13.35 3.19 10.56
C ILE A 112 -13.53 3.45 9.07
N ALA A 113 -12.51 3.99 8.41
CA ALA A 113 -12.36 4.03 6.97
C ALA A 113 -11.05 3.34 6.57
N PHE A 114 -10.99 2.88 5.34
CA PHE A 114 -9.79 2.39 4.68
C PHE A 114 -9.36 3.37 3.58
N SER A 115 -8.06 3.51 3.37
CA SER A 115 -7.52 4.28 2.23
C SER A 115 -6.29 3.57 1.68
N PRO A 116 -6.34 3.07 0.45
CA PRO A 116 -5.19 2.44 -0.19
C PRO A 116 -4.00 3.41 -0.22
N GLU A 117 -2.80 2.86 -0.21
CA GLU A 117 -1.58 3.63 -0.33
C GLU A 117 -0.85 3.26 -1.62
N TYR A 118 -0.11 4.23 -2.15
CA TYR A 118 0.61 4.13 -3.42
C TYR A 118 2.09 4.50 -3.25
N ILE A 119 2.61 4.30 -2.02
CA ILE A 119 3.97 4.63 -1.63
C ILE A 119 4.86 3.43 -1.90
N GLY A 120 5.80 3.60 -2.83
CA GLY A 120 6.77 2.56 -3.13
C GLY A 120 7.89 2.48 -2.08
N GLU A 121 8.37 1.28 -1.82
CA GLU A 121 9.48 0.99 -0.90
C GLU A 121 10.86 1.06 -1.61
N GLY A 122 10.90 1.17 -2.94
CA GLY A 122 12.13 1.16 -3.73
C GLY A 122 12.91 2.47 -3.68
N LYS A 123 14.19 2.41 -4.03
CA LYS A 123 14.99 3.59 -4.37
C LYS A 123 14.60 4.01 -5.79
N TYR A 124 13.95 5.16 -5.90
CA TYR A 124 13.50 5.70 -7.19
C TYR A 124 14.52 6.72 -7.71
N GLU A 125 15.65 6.24 -8.14
CA GLU A 125 16.70 7.08 -8.75
C GLU A 125 16.53 7.21 -10.27
N ILE A 126 15.48 6.59 -10.84
CA ILE A 126 15.31 6.46 -12.29
C ILE A 126 14.54 7.65 -12.86
N PRO A 127 15.07 8.33 -13.90
CA PRO A 127 14.48 9.53 -14.49
C PRO A 127 13.04 9.39 -15.03
N PHE A 128 12.58 8.17 -15.32
CA PHE A 128 11.22 7.95 -15.86
C PHE A 128 10.09 8.31 -14.89
N TRP A 129 10.38 8.49 -13.61
CA TRP A 129 9.43 9.01 -12.62
C TRP A 129 9.25 10.54 -12.72
N LYS A 130 10.03 11.21 -13.57
CA LYS A 130 10.04 12.68 -13.69
C LYS A 130 8.66 13.26 -13.99
N ASP A 131 7.84 12.55 -14.76
CA ASP A 131 6.51 12.97 -15.16
C ASP A 131 5.39 12.32 -14.31
N MET A 132 5.76 11.59 -13.26
CA MET A 132 4.82 10.94 -12.33
C MET A 132 5.02 11.51 -10.92
N PRO A 133 3.98 11.54 -10.08
CA PRO A 133 4.12 11.92 -8.68
C PRO A 133 5.19 11.08 -8.01
N HIS A 134 6.08 11.73 -7.23
CA HIS A 134 7.10 10.99 -6.49
C HIS A 134 6.42 10.02 -5.52
N PRO A 135 6.71 8.71 -5.57
CA PRO A 135 5.92 7.70 -4.85
C PRO A 135 5.89 7.90 -3.33
N THR A 136 6.86 8.62 -2.76
CA THR A 136 6.94 8.90 -1.31
C THR A 136 6.40 10.27 -0.93
N ASP A 137 6.07 11.14 -1.88
CA ASP A 137 5.47 12.45 -1.61
C ASP A 137 3.98 12.44 -1.91
N MET A 138 3.18 12.26 -0.86
CA MET A 138 1.72 12.24 -0.96
C MET A 138 1.10 13.56 -1.43
N LYS A 139 1.83 14.68 -1.38
CA LYS A 139 1.34 15.98 -1.90
C LYS A 139 1.27 16.01 -3.41
N LEU A 140 2.08 15.18 -4.07
CA LEU A 140 2.10 15.06 -5.53
C LEU A 140 1.07 14.06 -6.06
N HIS A 141 0.40 13.32 -5.19
CA HIS A 141 -0.67 12.41 -5.61
C HIS A 141 -1.89 13.22 -6.05
N ASN A 142 -2.36 12.99 -7.26
CA ASN A 142 -3.50 13.68 -7.86
C ASN A 142 -4.86 13.03 -7.50
N PHE A 143 -4.85 12.00 -6.66
CA PHE A 143 -6.05 11.35 -6.16
C PHE A 143 -5.83 10.72 -4.78
N HIS A 144 -6.93 10.62 -4.02
CA HIS A 144 -7.01 9.90 -2.75
C HIS A 144 -8.33 9.15 -2.69
N ILE A 145 -8.31 7.88 -2.26
CA ILE A 145 -9.50 7.02 -2.16
C ILE A 145 -9.79 6.76 -0.70
N PHE A 146 -11.06 6.87 -0.30
CA PHE A 146 -11.53 6.58 1.04
C PHE A 146 -12.73 5.63 0.98
N GLY A 147 -12.58 4.46 1.60
CA GLY A 147 -13.60 3.44 1.70
C GLY A 147 -14.22 3.36 3.08
N GLY A 148 -15.55 3.30 3.14
CA GLY A 148 -16.31 3.21 4.38
C GLY A 148 -17.67 3.92 4.29
N SER A 149 -18.34 4.10 5.42
CA SER A 149 -19.59 4.88 5.42
C SER A 149 -19.33 6.33 5.01
N ARG A 150 -20.27 6.93 4.28
CA ARG A 150 -20.14 8.31 3.75
C ARG A 150 -19.83 9.34 4.84
N THR A 151 -20.41 9.18 6.01
CA THR A 151 -20.18 10.09 7.15
C THR A 151 -18.75 10.00 7.68
N VAL A 152 -18.13 8.83 7.64
CA VAL A 152 -16.74 8.61 8.10
C VAL A 152 -15.75 9.04 7.03
N THR A 153 -15.97 8.64 5.76
CA THR A 153 -15.06 8.99 4.65
C THR A 153 -15.02 10.51 4.43
N LYS A 154 -16.16 11.22 4.57
CA LYS A 154 -16.20 12.68 4.51
C LYS A 154 -15.26 13.35 5.52
N LYS A 155 -15.15 12.80 6.75
CA LYS A 155 -14.22 13.35 7.76
C LYS A 155 -12.76 13.20 7.34
N TRP A 156 -12.41 12.10 6.68
CA TRP A 156 -11.07 11.90 6.17
C TRP A 156 -10.78 12.75 4.93
N VAL A 157 -11.77 12.94 4.06
CA VAL A 157 -11.66 13.91 2.95
C VAL A 157 -11.36 15.31 3.49
N GLU A 158 -12.11 15.79 4.51
CA GLU A 158 -11.88 17.10 5.15
C GLU A 158 -10.43 17.22 5.69
N VAL A 159 -9.90 16.15 6.33
CA VAL A 159 -8.53 16.12 6.86
C VAL A 159 -7.49 16.19 5.74
N TRP A 160 -7.66 15.37 4.70
CA TRP A 160 -6.72 15.31 3.56
C TRP A 160 -6.74 16.57 2.71
N GLN A 161 -7.94 17.07 2.40
CA GLN A 161 -8.16 18.25 1.58
C GLN A 161 -7.54 19.51 2.18
N ARG A 162 -7.53 19.63 3.51
CA ARG A 162 -6.85 20.72 4.20
C ARG A 162 -5.36 20.79 3.89
N VAL A 163 -4.72 19.66 3.59
CA VAL A 163 -3.28 19.55 3.31
C VAL A 163 -3.00 19.55 1.80
N ALA A 164 -3.73 18.73 1.05
CA ALA A 164 -3.53 18.56 -0.39
C ALA A 164 -4.20 19.67 -1.24
N GLY A 165 -5.09 20.46 -0.64
CA GLY A 165 -5.88 21.43 -1.38
C GLY A 165 -7.04 20.78 -2.14
N TRP A 166 -7.53 21.49 -3.18
CA TRP A 166 -8.73 21.11 -3.95
C TRP A 166 -8.43 20.41 -5.28
N SER A 167 -7.18 20.43 -5.73
CA SER A 167 -6.78 19.87 -7.03
C SER A 167 -6.89 18.34 -7.13
N PRO A 168 -6.54 17.54 -6.09
CA PRO A 168 -6.65 16.10 -6.18
C PRO A 168 -8.10 15.61 -6.19
N ILE A 169 -8.33 14.47 -6.82
CA ILE A 169 -9.60 13.76 -6.77
C ILE A 169 -9.73 13.07 -5.39
N PHE A 170 -10.80 13.33 -4.66
CA PHE A 170 -11.15 12.66 -3.41
C PHE A 170 -12.29 11.68 -3.64
N ALA A 171 -11.95 10.46 -4.06
CA ALA A 171 -12.93 9.40 -4.31
C ALA A 171 -13.43 8.79 -2.99
N GLN A 172 -14.72 8.54 -2.89
CA GLN A 172 -15.35 7.91 -1.73
C GLN A 172 -16.20 6.75 -2.19
N THR A 173 -15.97 5.57 -1.59
CA THR A 173 -16.66 4.32 -1.89
C THR A 173 -16.89 3.50 -0.60
N ASP A 174 -17.44 2.30 -0.69
CA ASP A 174 -17.45 1.35 0.42
C ASP A 174 -16.04 0.82 0.74
N SER A 175 -15.87 0.23 1.92
CA SER A 175 -14.54 -0.21 2.36
C SER A 175 -14.01 -1.39 1.56
N THR A 176 -14.86 -2.33 1.19
CA THR A 176 -14.46 -3.54 0.47
C THR A 176 -13.96 -3.22 -0.93
N THR A 177 -14.66 -2.31 -1.63
CA THR A 177 -14.21 -1.78 -2.93
C THR A 177 -12.85 -1.09 -2.80
N ALA A 178 -12.66 -0.21 -1.81
CA ALA A 178 -11.38 0.48 -1.63
C ALA A 178 -10.23 -0.47 -1.28
N GLU A 179 -10.48 -1.49 -0.45
CA GLU A 179 -9.52 -2.56 -0.14
C GLU A 179 -9.14 -3.34 -1.41
N LEU A 180 -10.13 -3.70 -2.23
CA LEU A 180 -9.91 -4.46 -3.47
C LEU A 180 -9.12 -3.66 -4.52
N VAL A 181 -9.28 -2.33 -4.58
CA VAL A 181 -8.49 -1.47 -5.49
C VAL A 181 -6.98 -1.68 -5.28
N LYS A 182 -6.51 -1.77 -4.02
CA LYS A 182 -5.08 -2.00 -3.74
C LYS A 182 -4.60 -3.36 -4.24
N TYR A 183 -5.41 -4.38 -4.07
CA TYR A 183 -5.09 -5.73 -4.55
C TYR A 183 -5.11 -5.81 -6.08
N MET A 184 -6.06 -5.13 -6.73
CA MET A 184 -6.13 -5.06 -8.19
C MET A 184 -4.88 -4.40 -8.78
N GLU A 185 -4.43 -3.27 -8.19
CA GLU A 185 -3.20 -2.59 -8.60
C GLU A 185 -1.98 -3.50 -8.46
N ASN A 186 -1.74 -4.05 -7.27
CA ASN A 186 -0.56 -4.88 -7.04
C ASN A 186 -0.58 -6.18 -7.86
N SER A 187 -1.75 -6.78 -8.09
CA SER A 187 -1.91 -7.94 -8.96
C SER A 187 -1.63 -7.60 -10.43
N PHE A 188 -2.06 -6.42 -10.89
CA PHE A 188 -1.75 -5.95 -12.24
C PHE A 188 -0.25 -5.71 -12.43
N LEU A 189 0.39 -5.04 -11.47
CA LEU A 189 1.85 -4.80 -11.51
C LEU A 189 2.64 -6.10 -11.53
N ALA A 190 2.25 -7.09 -10.71
CA ALA A 190 2.84 -8.43 -10.71
C ALA A 190 2.65 -9.14 -12.05
N THR A 191 1.44 -9.11 -12.61
CA THR A 191 1.12 -9.71 -13.91
C THR A 191 1.95 -9.07 -15.02
N LYS A 192 2.05 -7.74 -15.02
CA LYS A 192 2.85 -7.01 -16.02
C LYS A 192 4.34 -7.34 -15.92
N LYS A 193 4.87 -7.49 -14.71
CA LYS A 193 6.26 -7.92 -14.53
C LYS A 193 6.50 -9.29 -15.14
N ILE A 194 5.63 -10.27 -14.87
CA ILE A 194 5.73 -11.62 -15.43
C ILE A 194 5.57 -11.62 -16.96
N PHE A 195 4.66 -10.81 -17.49
CA PHE A 195 4.51 -10.61 -18.93
C PHE A 195 5.81 -10.10 -19.57
N CYS A 196 6.46 -9.13 -18.97
CA CYS A 196 7.74 -8.59 -19.45
C CYS A 196 8.88 -9.62 -19.33
N ASP A 197 8.92 -10.41 -18.25
CA ASP A 197 9.88 -11.51 -18.11
C ASP A 197 9.70 -12.59 -19.20
N GLU A 198 8.46 -12.92 -19.56
CA GLU A 198 8.14 -13.85 -20.65
C GLU A 198 8.63 -13.29 -21.99
N PHE A 199 8.33 -12.00 -22.28
CA PHE A 199 8.77 -11.36 -23.51
C PHE A 199 10.30 -11.16 -23.59
N TYR A 200 11.00 -11.07 -22.47
CA TYR A 200 12.45 -11.13 -22.45
C TYR A 200 12.96 -12.47 -23.01
N ASN A 201 12.41 -13.59 -22.53
CA ASN A 201 12.80 -14.92 -23.06
C ASN A 201 12.40 -15.11 -24.52
N ILE A 202 11.24 -14.58 -24.94
CA ILE A 202 10.82 -14.61 -26.35
C ILE A 202 11.80 -13.82 -27.22
N ALA A 203 12.20 -12.62 -26.80
CA ALA A 203 13.16 -11.78 -27.50
C ALA A 203 14.53 -12.49 -27.64
N GLU A 204 15.05 -13.04 -26.56
CA GLU A 204 16.29 -13.86 -26.58
C GLU A 204 16.18 -15.02 -27.55
N SER A 205 15.06 -15.75 -27.57
CA SER A 205 14.85 -16.90 -28.45
C SER A 205 14.81 -16.53 -29.94
N LEU A 206 14.48 -15.29 -30.25
CA LEU A 206 14.38 -14.74 -31.60
C LEU A 206 15.60 -13.90 -31.99
N GLY A 207 16.60 -13.76 -31.11
CA GLY A 207 17.78 -12.92 -31.32
C GLY A 207 17.46 -11.42 -31.33
N VAL A 208 16.43 -10.98 -30.61
CA VAL A 208 16.00 -9.57 -30.52
C VAL A 208 16.47 -8.98 -29.19
N ASP A 209 16.97 -7.75 -29.20
CA ASP A 209 17.28 -7.02 -27.97
C ASP A 209 15.98 -6.59 -27.26
N TYR A 210 15.77 -7.13 -26.07
CA TYR A 210 14.61 -6.79 -25.26
C TYR A 210 14.51 -5.29 -24.93
N ASN A 211 15.63 -4.61 -24.74
CA ASN A 211 15.59 -3.19 -24.39
C ASN A 211 15.10 -2.34 -25.57
N GLU A 212 15.53 -2.67 -26.79
CA GLU A 212 15.00 -2.04 -27.99
C GLU A 212 13.51 -2.36 -28.18
N LEU A 213 13.14 -3.63 -28.10
CA LEU A 213 11.73 -4.08 -28.17
C LEU A 213 10.85 -3.32 -27.17
N LYS A 214 11.29 -3.24 -25.91
CA LYS A 214 10.57 -2.55 -24.83
C LYS A 214 10.38 -1.06 -25.13
N GLU A 215 11.43 -0.35 -25.57
CA GLU A 215 11.33 1.10 -25.85
C GLU A 215 10.37 1.37 -27.02
N LEU A 216 10.38 0.55 -28.05
CA LEU A 216 9.43 0.65 -29.17
C LEU A 216 7.99 0.36 -28.71
N TRP A 217 7.78 -0.69 -27.91
CA TRP A 217 6.47 -1.00 -27.34
C TRP A 217 5.93 0.12 -26.46
N LEU A 218 6.80 0.79 -25.70
CA LEU A 218 6.42 1.89 -24.80
C LEU A 218 6.14 3.22 -25.52
N LEU A 219 6.29 3.31 -26.85
CA LEU A 219 5.81 4.45 -27.63
C LEU A 219 4.28 4.56 -27.56
N ASP A 220 3.57 3.44 -27.38
CA ASP A 220 2.14 3.47 -27.09
C ASP A 220 1.92 3.84 -25.61
N GLY A 221 1.47 5.07 -25.36
CA GLY A 221 1.22 5.60 -24.01
C GLY A 221 0.26 4.79 -23.13
N ARG A 222 -0.53 3.89 -23.73
CA ARG A 222 -1.40 2.97 -22.98
C ARG A 222 -0.63 1.97 -22.13
N MET A 223 0.65 1.69 -22.47
CA MET A 223 1.45 0.64 -21.82
C MET A 223 2.06 1.10 -20.49
N GLY A 224 2.51 2.35 -20.38
CA GLY A 224 3.18 2.87 -19.20
C GLY A 224 4.50 2.15 -18.88
N ARG A 225 5.42 2.80 -18.17
CA ARG A 225 6.79 2.28 -17.96
C ARG A 225 6.97 1.40 -16.72
N SER A 226 6.04 1.43 -15.76
CA SER A 226 6.19 0.65 -14.52
C SER A 226 6.28 -0.85 -14.81
N MET A 227 7.16 -1.56 -14.08
CA MET A 227 7.37 -3.03 -14.16
C MET A 227 7.85 -3.57 -15.51
N THR A 228 8.44 -2.72 -16.37
CA THR A 228 8.94 -3.15 -17.68
C THR A 228 10.44 -3.40 -17.72
N LEU A 229 11.18 -3.02 -16.68
CA LEU A 229 12.61 -3.30 -16.58
C LEU A 229 12.85 -4.77 -16.22
N ILE A 230 13.75 -5.40 -16.95
CA ILE A 230 14.23 -6.76 -16.71
C ILE A 230 15.70 -6.71 -16.34
N TYR A 231 16.03 -7.33 -15.25
CA TYR A 231 17.39 -7.58 -14.78
C TYR A 231 17.64 -9.10 -14.93
N PRO A 232 18.54 -9.54 -15.83
CA PRO A 232 18.75 -10.98 -16.07
C PRO A 232 19.09 -11.75 -14.79
N GLU A 233 19.85 -11.11 -13.89
CA GLU A 233 20.27 -11.64 -12.59
C GLU A 233 19.18 -11.56 -11.49
N SER A 234 18.03 -10.95 -11.76
CA SER A 234 16.93 -10.77 -10.79
C SER A 234 15.58 -10.73 -11.48
N ARG A 235 15.17 -11.89 -12.00
CA ARG A 235 13.90 -12.08 -12.73
C ARG A 235 12.70 -12.21 -11.78
N GLY A 236 11.51 -12.05 -12.35
CA GLY A 236 10.28 -12.10 -11.58
C GLY A 236 10.08 -10.89 -10.67
N PHE A 237 9.16 -11.03 -9.74
CA PHE A 237 8.93 -10.03 -8.70
C PHE A 237 9.21 -10.61 -7.31
N ASP A 238 9.72 -9.74 -6.44
CA ASP A 238 10.08 -10.05 -5.07
C ASP A 238 9.64 -8.92 -4.12
N GLY A 239 10.22 -8.90 -2.91
CA GLY A 239 9.92 -7.89 -1.90
C GLY A 239 8.71 -8.26 -1.04
N LYS A 240 8.30 -7.30 -0.20
CA LYS A 240 7.29 -7.55 0.84
C LYS A 240 5.85 -7.41 0.34
N CYS A 241 5.62 -6.67 -0.76
CA CYS A 241 4.29 -6.26 -1.17
C CYS A 241 3.68 -7.18 -2.23
N LEU A 242 4.29 -7.29 -3.43
CA LEU A 242 3.67 -8.02 -4.54
C LEU A 242 3.43 -9.51 -4.24
N PRO A 243 4.42 -10.28 -3.73
CA PRO A 243 4.17 -11.69 -3.40
C PRO A 243 3.07 -11.86 -2.35
N LYS A 244 3.09 -11.01 -1.30
CA LYS A 244 2.10 -11.05 -0.23
C LYS A 244 0.70 -10.77 -0.75
N ASP A 245 0.53 -9.69 -1.52
CA ASP A 245 -0.80 -9.24 -1.91
C ASP A 245 -1.42 -10.18 -2.96
N VAL A 246 -0.65 -10.66 -3.95
CA VAL A 246 -1.17 -11.62 -4.92
C VAL A 246 -1.58 -12.93 -4.24
N ASN A 247 -0.77 -13.46 -3.31
CA ASN A 247 -1.14 -14.66 -2.56
C ASN A 247 -2.38 -14.43 -1.68
N ALA A 248 -2.45 -13.29 -0.97
CA ALA A 248 -3.55 -12.99 -0.06
C ALA A 248 -4.89 -12.86 -0.80
N ILE A 249 -4.92 -12.20 -1.98
CA ILE A 249 -6.17 -12.09 -2.76
C ILE A 249 -6.58 -13.43 -3.36
N VAL A 250 -5.62 -14.24 -3.84
CA VAL A 250 -5.91 -15.61 -4.33
C VAL A 250 -6.56 -16.42 -3.22
N LYS A 251 -5.98 -16.46 -2.03
CA LYS A 251 -6.55 -17.17 -0.88
C LYS A 251 -7.93 -16.65 -0.50
N ARG A 252 -8.09 -15.33 -0.43
CA ARG A 252 -9.34 -14.70 -0.03
C ARG A 252 -10.51 -15.06 -0.96
N VAL A 253 -10.27 -15.08 -2.28
CA VAL A 253 -11.34 -15.39 -3.23
C VAL A 253 -11.59 -16.89 -3.37
N GLU A 254 -10.59 -17.74 -3.10
CA GLU A 254 -10.78 -19.19 -2.97
C GLU A 254 -11.74 -19.56 -1.83
N GLU A 255 -11.67 -18.83 -0.70
CA GLU A 255 -12.61 -18.99 0.43
C GLU A 255 -14.06 -18.68 0.01
N GLU A 256 -14.25 -17.82 -1.00
CA GLU A 256 -15.57 -17.52 -1.60
C GLU A 256 -15.93 -18.47 -2.77
N GLY A 257 -15.13 -19.50 -3.03
CA GLY A 257 -15.36 -20.49 -4.07
C GLY A 257 -14.94 -20.08 -5.48
N TYR A 258 -14.24 -18.93 -5.66
CA TYR A 258 -13.73 -18.50 -6.95
C TYR A 258 -12.30 -18.99 -7.19
N ASN A 259 -12.03 -19.53 -8.40
CA ASN A 259 -10.69 -19.94 -8.82
C ASN A 259 -10.02 -18.84 -9.67
N PRO A 260 -9.09 -18.04 -9.13
CA PRO A 260 -8.41 -16.98 -9.87
C PRO A 260 -7.25 -17.55 -10.70
N ALA A 261 -7.56 -18.28 -11.77
CA ALA A 261 -6.60 -19.05 -12.57
C ALA A 261 -5.43 -18.20 -13.10
N LEU A 262 -5.70 -16.97 -13.59
CA LEU A 262 -4.66 -16.06 -14.07
C LEU A 262 -3.66 -15.72 -12.97
N LEU A 263 -4.13 -15.31 -11.79
CA LEU A 263 -3.23 -14.90 -10.70
C LEU A 263 -2.42 -16.09 -10.15
N LYS A 264 -3.01 -17.28 -10.12
CA LYS A 264 -2.28 -18.52 -9.81
C LYS A 264 -1.16 -18.79 -10.81
N GLN A 265 -1.44 -18.59 -12.11
CA GLN A 265 -0.41 -18.78 -13.14
C GLN A 265 0.69 -17.71 -13.02
N VAL A 266 0.36 -16.46 -12.70
CA VAL A 266 1.34 -15.39 -12.42
C VAL A 266 2.26 -15.79 -11.27
N LEU A 267 1.73 -16.34 -10.17
CA LEU A 267 2.55 -16.84 -9.05
C LEU A 267 3.45 -18.01 -9.45
N ASN A 268 2.93 -18.96 -10.24
CA ASN A 268 3.70 -20.11 -10.74
C ASN A 268 4.84 -19.65 -11.66
N SER A 269 4.55 -18.75 -12.60
CA SER A 269 5.56 -18.19 -13.51
C SER A 269 6.61 -17.37 -12.72
N ASN A 270 6.18 -16.61 -11.71
CA ASN A 270 7.11 -15.88 -10.84
C ASN A 270 8.09 -16.82 -10.16
N LYS A 271 7.59 -17.92 -9.58
CA LYS A 271 8.46 -18.92 -8.96
C LYS A 271 9.49 -19.45 -9.97
N LYS A 272 9.05 -19.85 -11.17
CA LYS A 272 9.93 -20.34 -12.24
C LYS A 272 11.03 -19.32 -12.56
N PHE A 273 10.69 -18.05 -12.84
CA PHE A 273 11.67 -17.02 -13.17
C PHE A 273 12.64 -16.73 -12.02
N ARG A 274 12.16 -16.81 -10.78
CA ARG A 274 13.02 -16.65 -9.59
C ARG A 274 13.98 -17.83 -9.43
N ASP A 275 13.51 -19.05 -9.59
CA ASP A 275 14.32 -20.26 -9.47
C ASP A 275 15.40 -20.35 -10.56
N GLU A 276 15.12 -19.85 -11.80
CA GLU A 276 16.07 -19.80 -12.91
C GLU A 276 17.22 -18.80 -12.72
N THR A 277 17.05 -17.80 -11.82
CA THR A 277 18.04 -16.76 -11.57
C THR A 277 18.78 -16.87 -10.24
N LEU A 278 18.41 -17.84 -9.41
CA LEU A 278 19.19 -18.17 -8.20
C LEU A 278 20.38 -19.06 -8.57
N PRO A 279 21.61 -18.70 -8.18
CA PRO A 279 22.81 -19.50 -8.42
C PRO A 279 22.76 -20.86 -7.70
#